data_12bd9e4178c63ced28c4eaee1484fc81
#
_entry.id   12bd9e4178c63ced28c4eaee1484fc81
#
_cell.length_a   1.000
_cell.length_b   1.000
_cell.length_c   1.000
_cell.angle_alpha   90.00
_cell.angle_beta   90.00
_cell.angle_gamma   90.00
#
_symmetry.space_group_name_H-M   'P 1'
#
loop_
_entity.id
_entity.type
_entity.pdbx_description
1 polymer ?
#
loop_
_entity_poly.entity_id
_entity_poly.type
_entity_poly.pdbx_seq_one_letter_code
_entity_poly.pdbx_strand_id
1 'polypeptide(L)'
;MLGVYFTDINHSVLGAGVHLSIFAVGTLAGKAFLLLHRPVESRILVRAGMGITIFASIGYLLGGFWHPFCPVAVWVSFFRMVQGIGFSFAASASPILITGYSKGQLAGKISHYGMITTFATLIGNPLALHIYAGMAEQKAFLLICLLVLICAACAVILCPKTEEAVGAFQGFSKETPGSEVKKWLPFIGGLFLLFFFSQILTSIFNVLVPIYTKQIGRLELASVFLMIVTAAMLVIRIGIPALLRKMGFRRIVVTGCILSVAGILCCLAAESVCTGIMMISGGILGGVASGIFMSVFHIKMLSVVPEELYGKVNIIFLLAIDFSLIVSGTFWSLLVNRVGLHEAFCLAAVMGLLPGLCCMVKPKSLCSYSL
;
A
#
# COMPACT_ATOMS: atom_id res chain seq x y z
N MET A 1 -4.78 2.53 -13.21
CA MET A 1 -5.58 3.29 -14.18
C MET A 1 -5.14 4.75 -14.30
N LEU A 2 -5.17 5.60 -13.27
CA LEU A 2 -4.74 7.01 -13.38
C LEU A 2 -3.35 7.17 -14.02
N GLY A 3 -2.39 6.30 -13.69
CA GLY A 3 -1.07 6.30 -14.33
C GLY A 3 -1.14 6.09 -15.85
N VAL A 4 -1.97 5.18 -16.32
CA VAL A 4 -2.18 4.93 -17.76
C VAL A 4 -2.83 6.14 -18.41
N TYR A 5 -3.89 6.68 -17.82
CA TYR A 5 -4.57 7.89 -18.31
C TYR A 5 -3.63 9.09 -18.46
N PHE A 6 -2.72 9.30 -17.50
CA PHE A 6 -1.73 10.38 -17.60
C PHE A 6 -0.60 10.09 -18.58
N THR A 7 -0.25 8.82 -18.77
CA THR A 7 0.70 8.45 -19.83
C THR A 7 0.13 8.77 -21.21
N ASP A 8 -1.16 8.53 -21.39
CA ASP A 8 -1.84 8.78 -22.66
C ASP A 8 -2.01 10.29 -22.94
N ILE A 9 -2.38 11.10 -21.92
CA ILE A 9 -2.51 12.56 -22.07
C ILE A 9 -1.16 13.27 -22.24
N ASN A 10 -0.14 12.89 -21.47
CA ASN A 10 1.15 13.59 -21.45
C ASN A 10 2.21 12.93 -22.33
N HIS A 11 1.91 11.79 -22.97
CA HIS A 11 2.85 10.97 -23.74
C HIS A 11 4.17 10.70 -23.00
N SER A 12 4.13 10.64 -21.65
CA SER A 12 5.29 10.54 -20.78
C SER A 12 5.05 9.58 -19.62
N VAL A 13 5.91 8.55 -19.52
CA VAL A 13 5.93 7.61 -18.39
C VAL A 13 6.29 8.33 -17.07
N LEU A 14 7.08 9.39 -17.16
CA LEU A 14 7.45 10.23 -16.01
C LEU A 14 6.22 10.91 -15.41
N GLY A 15 5.26 11.35 -16.24
CA GLY A 15 4.01 11.94 -15.80
C GLY A 15 3.20 11.00 -14.91
N ALA A 16 3.11 9.73 -15.25
CA ALA A 16 2.41 8.72 -14.44
C ALA A 16 3.03 8.55 -13.03
N GLY A 17 4.36 8.53 -12.94
CA GLY A 17 5.09 8.46 -11.67
C GLY A 17 4.87 9.70 -10.80
N VAL A 18 4.88 10.89 -11.38
CA VAL A 18 4.64 12.16 -10.67
C VAL A 18 3.24 12.17 -10.04
N HIS A 19 2.20 11.74 -10.75
CA HIS A 19 0.84 11.72 -10.20
C HIS A 19 0.64 10.69 -9.08
N LEU A 20 1.37 9.57 -9.12
CA LEU A 20 1.39 8.62 -8.00
C LEU A 20 2.06 9.27 -6.77
N SER A 21 3.17 9.99 -6.98
CA SER A 21 3.89 10.71 -5.93
C SER A 21 3.05 11.84 -5.31
N ILE A 22 2.27 12.58 -6.11
CA ILE A 22 1.37 13.64 -5.61
C ILE A 22 0.31 13.06 -4.66
N PHE A 23 -0.28 11.91 -4.98
CA PHE A 23 -1.18 11.23 -4.05
C PHE A 23 -0.48 10.87 -2.75
N ALA A 24 0.72 10.31 -2.81
CA ALA A 24 1.49 9.94 -1.63
C ALA A 24 1.91 11.16 -0.79
N VAL A 25 2.21 12.29 -1.42
CA VAL A 25 2.42 13.58 -0.71
C VAL A 25 1.15 13.99 0.04
N GLY A 26 -0.01 13.88 -0.59
CA GLY A 26 -1.30 14.13 0.07
C GLY A 26 -1.52 13.21 1.28
N THR A 27 -1.21 11.91 1.15
CA THR A 27 -1.34 10.95 2.26
C THR A 27 -0.36 11.26 3.39
N LEU A 28 0.88 11.66 3.07
CA LEU A 28 1.86 12.10 4.06
C LEU A 28 1.40 13.35 4.83
N ALA A 29 0.88 14.35 4.10
CA ALA A 29 0.37 15.58 4.72
C ALA A 29 -0.78 15.28 5.69
N GLY A 30 -1.73 14.44 5.29
CA GLY A 30 -2.84 14.04 6.15
C GLY A 30 -2.40 13.24 7.38
N LYS A 31 -1.43 12.33 7.24
CA LYS A 31 -0.86 11.58 8.37
C LYS A 31 -0.05 12.47 9.31
N ALA A 32 0.74 13.40 8.77
CA ALA A 32 1.45 14.39 9.58
C ALA A 32 0.48 15.25 10.39
N PHE A 33 -0.62 15.68 9.76
CA PHE A 33 -1.69 16.39 10.47
C PHE A 33 -2.24 15.57 11.64
N LEU A 34 -2.56 14.28 11.43
CA LEU A 34 -3.07 13.38 12.47
C LEU A 34 -2.07 13.14 13.61
N LEU A 35 -0.77 13.14 13.31
CA LEU A 35 0.27 12.98 14.33
C LEU A 35 0.46 14.22 15.19
N LEU A 36 0.23 15.40 14.63
CA LEU A 36 0.49 16.70 15.29
C LEU A 36 -0.73 17.24 16.06
N HIS A 37 -1.94 16.80 15.68
CA HIS A 37 -3.18 17.32 16.27
C HIS A 37 -3.69 16.44 17.42
N ARG A 38 -4.66 17.01 18.16
CA ARG A 38 -5.32 16.33 19.28
C ARG A 38 -6.02 15.04 18.80
N PRO A 39 -6.19 14.05 19.69
CA PRO A 39 -6.90 12.83 19.36
C PRO A 39 -8.31 13.15 18.86
N VAL A 40 -8.66 12.58 17.70
CA VAL A 40 -9.98 12.71 17.08
C VAL A 40 -10.61 11.32 17.06
N GLU A 41 -11.90 11.25 17.25
CA GLU A 41 -12.66 10.01 17.19
C GLU A 41 -12.51 9.33 15.82
N SER A 42 -12.20 8.02 15.81
CA SER A 42 -11.93 7.27 14.57
C SER A 42 -13.09 7.34 13.57
N ARG A 43 -14.32 7.40 14.05
CA ARG A 43 -15.53 7.54 13.23
C ARG A 43 -15.59 8.89 12.50
N ILE A 44 -15.25 9.96 13.21
CA ILE A 44 -15.19 11.32 12.62
C ILE A 44 -14.12 11.35 11.53
N LEU A 45 -12.95 10.73 11.78
CA LEU A 45 -11.88 10.64 10.81
C LEU A 45 -12.27 9.85 9.56
N VAL A 46 -12.94 8.71 9.70
CA VAL A 46 -13.44 7.95 8.54
C VAL A 46 -14.42 8.77 7.74
N ARG A 47 -15.41 9.40 8.39
CA ARG A 47 -16.40 10.25 7.70
C ARG A 47 -15.76 11.45 7.02
N ALA A 48 -14.86 12.15 7.72
CA ALA A 48 -14.12 13.27 7.14
C ALA A 48 -13.27 12.84 5.95
N GLY A 49 -12.54 11.71 6.07
CA GLY A 49 -11.74 11.15 4.99
C GLY A 49 -12.57 10.79 3.76
N MET A 50 -13.72 10.15 3.97
CA MET A 50 -14.64 9.83 2.88
C MET A 50 -15.28 11.10 2.28
N GLY A 51 -15.64 12.10 3.10
CA GLY A 51 -16.13 13.39 2.64
C GLY A 51 -15.12 14.13 1.75
N ILE A 52 -13.85 14.15 2.14
CA ILE A 52 -12.76 14.70 1.33
C ILE A 52 -12.60 13.90 0.02
N THR A 53 -12.74 12.58 0.06
CA THR A 53 -12.67 11.72 -1.13
C THR A 53 -13.85 12.02 -2.08
N ILE A 54 -15.06 12.24 -1.55
CA ILE A 54 -16.22 12.67 -2.32
C ILE A 54 -15.96 14.02 -2.98
N PHE A 55 -15.46 14.99 -2.24
CA PHE A 55 -15.10 16.32 -2.77
C PHE A 55 -14.05 16.21 -3.90
N ALA A 56 -13.00 15.41 -3.70
CA ALA A 56 -12.00 15.18 -4.74
C ALA A 56 -12.59 14.50 -5.98
N SER A 57 -13.50 13.55 -5.81
CA SER A 57 -14.17 12.86 -6.93
C SER A 57 -15.07 13.80 -7.72
N ILE A 58 -15.80 14.70 -7.06
CA ILE A 58 -16.56 15.77 -7.71
C ILE A 58 -15.62 16.70 -8.48
N GLY A 59 -14.46 17.06 -7.88
CA GLY A 59 -13.45 17.86 -8.56
C GLY A 59 -12.94 17.22 -9.84
N TYR A 60 -12.73 15.92 -9.88
CA TYR A 60 -12.38 15.20 -11.11
C TYR A 60 -13.48 15.27 -12.17
N LEU A 61 -14.74 15.11 -11.77
CA LEU A 61 -15.89 15.20 -12.69
C LEU A 61 -16.03 16.60 -13.30
N LEU A 62 -15.72 17.64 -12.52
CA LEU A 62 -15.79 19.03 -12.98
C LEU A 62 -14.59 19.45 -13.84
N GLY A 63 -13.51 18.68 -13.84
CA GLY A 63 -12.27 19.02 -14.56
C GLY A 63 -12.46 19.27 -16.05
N GLY A 64 -13.43 18.60 -16.70
CA GLY A 64 -13.78 18.82 -18.09
C GLY A 64 -14.38 20.19 -18.38
N PHE A 65 -15.04 20.82 -17.40
CA PHE A 65 -15.67 22.15 -17.55
C PHE A 65 -14.69 23.31 -17.34
N TRP A 66 -13.59 23.10 -16.60
CA TRP A 66 -12.62 24.13 -16.24
C TRP A 66 -11.39 24.17 -17.15
N HIS A 67 -11.35 23.35 -18.20
CA HIS A 67 -10.26 23.27 -19.15
C HIS A 67 -9.76 24.64 -19.70
N PRO A 68 -10.62 25.65 -19.94
CA PRO A 68 -10.16 26.94 -20.42
C PRO A 68 -9.32 27.74 -19.44
N PHE A 69 -9.46 27.47 -18.12
CA PHE A 69 -8.85 28.28 -17.05
C PHE A 69 -7.62 27.63 -16.42
N CYS A 70 -7.47 26.31 -16.50
CA CYS A 70 -6.37 25.60 -15.88
C CYS A 70 -6.01 24.34 -16.68
N PRO A 71 -4.72 24.04 -16.91
CA PRO A 71 -4.32 22.78 -17.53
C PRO A 71 -4.89 21.57 -16.76
N VAL A 72 -5.51 20.64 -17.49
CA VAL A 72 -6.16 19.45 -16.92
C VAL A 72 -5.22 18.68 -15.97
N ALA A 73 -3.93 18.59 -16.32
CA ALA A 73 -2.93 17.93 -15.50
C ALA A 73 -2.76 18.59 -14.12
N VAL A 74 -2.77 19.91 -14.05
CA VAL A 74 -2.65 20.66 -12.76
C VAL A 74 -3.91 20.47 -11.93
N TRP A 75 -5.07 20.57 -12.56
CA TRP A 75 -6.37 20.37 -11.91
C TRP A 75 -6.48 18.97 -11.28
N VAL A 76 -6.21 17.94 -12.08
CA VAL A 76 -6.27 16.55 -11.60
C VAL A 76 -5.22 16.28 -10.54
N SER A 77 -4.01 16.86 -10.66
CA SER A 77 -2.96 16.75 -9.64
C SER A 77 -3.39 17.35 -8.30
N PHE A 78 -4.03 18.51 -8.31
CA PHE A 78 -4.55 19.13 -7.09
C PHE A 78 -5.57 18.24 -6.39
N PHE A 79 -6.58 17.77 -7.13
CA PHE A 79 -7.59 16.88 -6.53
C PHE A 79 -7.02 15.50 -6.16
N ARG A 80 -5.94 15.06 -6.82
CA ARG A 80 -5.21 13.84 -6.44
C ARG A 80 -4.54 13.99 -5.07
N MET A 81 -3.96 15.13 -4.80
CA MET A 81 -3.39 15.45 -3.48
C MET A 81 -4.49 15.51 -2.41
N VAL A 82 -5.61 16.18 -2.69
CA VAL A 82 -6.79 16.24 -1.80
C VAL A 82 -7.33 14.84 -1.51
N GLN A 83 -7.45 13.98 -2.52
CA GLN A 83 -7.86 12.59 -2.36
C GLN A 83 -6.89 11.82 -1.46
N GLY A 84 -5.57 12.05 -1.60
CA GLY A 84 -4.55 11.48 -0.72
C GLY A 84 -4.77 11.85 0.75
N ILE A 85 -5.09 13.11 1.05
CA ILE A 85 -5.43 13.57 2.41
C ILE A 85 -6.67 12.81 2.94
N GLY A 86 -7.74 12.74 2.15
CA GLY A 86 -8.95 12.01 2.52
C GLY A 86 -8.68 10.52 2.78
N PHE A 87 -7.93 9.88 1.89
CA PHE A 87 -7.52 8.50 2.06
C PHE A 87 -6.72 8.28 3.35
N SER A 88 -5.80 9.20 3.70
CA SER A 88 -4.98 9.08 4.90
C SER A 88 -5.82 9.05 6.17
N PHE A 89 -6.87 9.87 6.27
CA PHE A 89 -7.78 9.91 7.41
C PHE A 89 -8.56 8.60 7.54
N ALA A 90 -9.19 8.17 6.46
CA ALA A 90 -9.93 6.93 6.43
C ALA A 90 -9.06 5.70 6.71
N ALA A 91 -7.92 5.57 6.03
CA ALA A 91 -7.00 4.44 6.16
C ALA A 91 -6.35 4.36 7.56
N SER A 92 -6.08 5.49 8.20
CA SER A 92 -5.52 5.52 9.56
C SER A 92 -6.53 5.09 10.61
N ALA A 93 -7.79 5.43 10.45
CA ALA A 93 -8.84 5.18 11.42
C ALA A 93 -9.59 3.84 11.23
N SER A 94 -9.70 3.35 9.99
CA SER A 94 -10.46 2.12 9.68
C SER A 94 -9.98 0.87 10.42
N PRO A 95 -8.67 0.56 10.54
CA PRO A 95 -8.21 -0.60 11.30
C PRO A 95 -8.64 -0.54 12.75
N ILE A 96 -8.61 0.66 13.35
CA ILE A 96 -8.99 0.91 14.75
C ILE A 96 -10.47 0.64 14.97
N LEU A 97 -11.33 1.13 14.05
CA LEU A 97 -12.77 0.88 14.08
C LEU A 97 -13.12 -0.61 13.99
N ILE A 98 -12.43 -1.35 13.13
CA ILE A 98 -12.74 -2.77 12.86
C ILE A 98 -12.15 -3.67 13.94
N THR A 99 -10.97 -3.35 14.45
CA THR A 99 -10.25 -4.26 15.35
C THR A 99 -10.70 -4.14 16.80
N GLY A 100 -11.15 -2.96 17.27
CA GLY A 100 -11.26 -2.69 18.68
C GLY A 100 -9.96 -3.10 19.42
N TYR A 101 -9.63 -2.49 20.52
CA TYR A 101 -8.39 -2.80 21.24
C TYR A 101 -8.53 -4.06 22.09
N SER A 102 -8.17 -5.24 21.54
CA SER A 102 -8.09 -6.49 22.31
C SER A 102 -6.81 -7.24 21.92
N LYS A 103 -5.83 -7.27 22.84
CA LYS A 103 -4.51 -7.90 22.62
C LYS A 103 -4.61 -9.35 22.14
N GLY A 104 -5.46 -10.15 22.76
CA GLY A 104 -5.57 -11.57 22.47
C GLY A 104 -6.06 -11.92 21.06
N GLN A 105 -6.66 -10.96 20.35
CA GLN A 105 -7.22 -11.16 19.00
C GLN A 105 -6.56 -10.28 17.93
N LEU A 106 -5.53 -9.51 18.29
CA LEU A 106 -4.92 -8.49 17.43
C LEU A 106 -4.50 -9.04 16.06
N ALA A 107 -3.76 -10.15 16.06
CA ALA A 107 -3.27 -10.76 14.81
C ALA A 107 -4.39 -11.19 13.88
N GLY A 108 -5.45 -11.80 14.42
CA GLY A 108 -6.63 -12.19 13.66
C GLY A 108 -7.37 -11.00 13.07
N LYS A 109 -7.64 -9.98 13.89
CA LYS A 109 -8.37 -8.77 13.46
C LYS A 109 -7.63 -7.97 12.39
N ILE A 110 -6.29 -7.78 12.53
CA ILE A 110 -5.45 -7.13 11.52
C ILE A 110 -5.42 -7.94 10.23
N SER A 111 -5.33 -9.28 10.35
CA SER A 111 -5.39 -10.15 9.17
C SER A 111 -6.74 -10.02 8.44
N HIS A 112 -7.87 -9.98 9.14
CA HIS A 112 -9.18 -9.76 8.55
C HIS A 112 -9.30 -8.41 7.86
N TYR A 113 -8.86 -7.32 8.51
CA TYR A 113 -8.80 -6.01 7.87
C TYR A 113 -7.96 -6.04 6.59
N GLY A 114 -6.78 -6.66 6.66
CA GLY A 114 -5.91 -6.83 5.50
C GLY A 114 -6.54 -7.67 4.39
N MET A 115 -7.34 -8.69 4.71
CA MET A 115 -8.09 -9.46 3.71
C MET A 115 -9.14 -8.63 3.01
N ILE A 116 -9.94 -7.86 3.76
CA ILE A 116 -10.99 -6.99 3.19
C ILE A 116 -10.38 -5.97 2.24
N THR A 117 -9.30 -5.30 2.63
CA THR A 117 -8.61 -4.30 1.78
C THR A 117 -7.99 -4.93 0.55
N THR A 118 -7.41 -6.13 0.67
CA THR A 118 -6.84 -6.85 -0.47
C THR A 118 -7.92 -7.34 -1.43
N PHE A 119 -9.05 -7.83 -0.91
CA PHE A 119 -10.20 -8.26 -1.73
C PHE A 119 -10.77 -7.07 -2.52
N ALA A 120 -10.92 -5.91 -1.89
CA ALA A 120 -11.34 -4.69 -2.58
C ALA A 120 -10.36 -4.30 -3.71
N THR A 121 -9.06 -4.47 -3.49
CA THR A 121 -8.02 -4.20 -4.50
C THR A 121 -8.06 -5.23 -5.64
N LEU A 122 -8.32 -6.51 -5.31
CA LEU A 122 -8.44 -7.60 -6.28
C LEU A 122 -9.57 -7.36 -7.28
N ILE A 123 -10.67 -6.77 -6.85
CA ILE A 123 -11.80 -6.44 -7.72
C ILE A 123 -11.60 -5.07 -8.37
N GLY A 124 -11.22 -4.05 -7.60
CA GLY A 124 -11.21 -2.67 -8.04
C GLY A 124 -10.18 -2.37 -9.14
N ASN A 125 -8.98 -2.93 -9.05
CA ASN A 125 -7.94 -2.68 -10.04
C ASN A 125 -8.26 -3.27 -11.42
N PRO A 126 -8.64 -4.56 -11.55
CA PRO A 126 -9.02 -5.13 -12.85
C PRO A 126 -10.28 -4.51 -13.42
N LEU A 127 -11.28 -4.23 -12.58
CA LEU A 127 -12.52 -3.57 -13.01
C LEU A 127 -12.22 -2.19 -13.63
N ALA A 128 -11.39 -1.39 -12.96
CA ALA A 128 -11.00 -0.08 -13.48
C ALA A 128 -10.22 -0.17 -14.80
N LEU A 129 -9.32 -1.15 -14.93
CA LEU A 129 -8.58 -1.38 -16.18
C LEU A 129 -9.49 -1.89 -17.29
N HIS A 130 -10.43 -2.78 -16.99
CA HIS A 130 -11.39 -3.29 -17.97
C HIS A 130 -12.31 -2.19 -18.49
N ILE A 131 -12.82 -1.33 -17.61
CA ILE A 131 -13.60 -0.15 -18.00
C ILE A 131 -12.78 0.77 -18.91
N TYR A 132 -11.50 1.00 -18.53
CA TYR A 132 -10.61 1.87 -19.29
C TYR A 132 -10.29 1.31 -20.70
N ALA A 133 -10.08 0.01 -20.82
CA ALA A 133 -9.81 -0.64 -22.10
C ALA A 133 -11.04 -0.72 -23.02
N GLY A 134 -12.25 -0.77 -22.46
CA GLY A 134 -13.50 -0.95 -23.21
C GLY A 134 -14.18 0.35 -23.65
N MET A 135 -13.69 1.52 -23.23
CA MET A 135 -14.34 2.82 -23.48
C MET A 135 -13.34 3.89 -23.91
N ALA A 136 -13.83 4.99 -24.53
CA ALA A 136 -13.01 6.17 -24.75
C ALA A 136 -12.46 6.71 -23.42
N GLU A 137 -11.17 7.05 -23.38
CA GLU A 137 -10.40 7.41 -22.16
C GLU A 137 -11.13 8.37 -21.22
N GLN A 138 -11.69 9.44 -21.76
CA GLN A 138 -12.41 10.44 -20.99
C GLN A 138 -13.70 9.88 -20.36
N LYS A 139 -14.48 9.06 -21.09
CA LYS A 139 -15.70 8.43 -20.58
C LYS A 139 -15.38 7.39 -19.50
N ALA A 140 -14.32 6.60 -19.72
CA ALA A 140 -13.85 5.63 -18.74
C ALA A 140 -13.41 6.30 -17.44
N PHE A 141 -12.66 7.40 -17.55
CA PHE A 141 -12.22 8.19 -16.40
C PHE A 141 -13.41 8.72 -15.58
N LEU A 142 -14.40 9.35 -16.25
CA LEU A 142 -15.60 9.88 -15.61
C LEU A 142 -16.42 8.78 -14.92
N LEU A 143 -16.60 7.63 -15.57
CA LEU A 143 -17.34 6.49 -15.00
C LEU A 143 -16.65 5.96 -13.73
N ILE A 144 -15.33 5.84 -13.73
CA ILE A 144 -14.59 5.37 -12.57
C ILE A 144 -14.65 6.38 -11.43
N CYS A 145 -14.54 7.68 -11.73
CA CYS A 145 -14.73 8.72 -10.71
C CYS A 145 -16.13 8.67 -10.09
N LEU A 146 -17.17 8.43 -10.91
CA LEU A 146 -18.53 8.25 -10.44
C LEU A 146 -18.67 7.02 -9.53
N LEU A 147 -18.08 5.88 -9.88
CA LEU A 147 -18.07 4.69 -9.05
C LEU A 147 -17.37 4.94 -7.70
N VAL A 148 -16.23 5.61 -7.70
CA VAL A 148 -15.52 5.99 -6.46
C VAL A 148 -16.39 6.91 -5.60
N LEU A 149 -17.08 7.88 -6.21
CA LEU A 149 -18.02 8.78 -5.53
C LEU A 149 -19.14 7.99 -4.85
N ILE A 150 -19.78 7.07 -5.57
CA ILE A 150 -20.85 6.21 -5.03
C ILE A 150 -20.32 5.36 -3.87
N CYS A 151 -19.18 4.70 -4.03
CA CYS A 151 -18.58 3.88 -2.97
C CYS A 151 -18.25 4.70 -1.71
N ALA A 152 -17.72 5.92 -1.89
CA ALA A 152 -17.39 6.81 -0.77
C ALA A 152 -18.68 7.31 -0.06
N ALA A 153 -19.74 7.63 -0.81
CA ALA A 153 -21.02 8.01 -0.25
C ALA A 153 -21.67 6.85 0.53
N CYS A 154 -21.66 5.63 -0.02
CA CYS A 154 -22.11 4.43 0.68
C CYS A 154 -21.30 4.20 1.97
N ALA A 155 -19.99 4.38 1.95
CA ALA A 155 -19.15 4.23 3.14
C ALA A 155 -19.48 5.24 4.24
N VAL A 156 -19.83 6.49 3.90
CA VAL A 156 -20.30 7.49 4.86
C VAL A 156 -21.64 7.10 5.49
N ILE A 157 -22.59 6.62 4.67
CA ILE A 157 -23.92 6.21 5.11
C ILE A 157 -23.85 4.97 6.02
N LEU A 158 -23.05 3.98 5.62
CA LEU A 158 -22.90 2.71 6.34
C LEU A 158 -21.98 2.79 7.54
N CYS A 159 -21.27 3.90 7.75
CA CYS A 159 -20.38 4.07 8.90
C CYS A 159 -21.21 4.01 10.20
N PRO A 160 -20.90 3.07 11.13
CA PRO A 160 -21.74 2.81 12.31
C PRO A 160 -21.98 4.06 13.15
N LYS A 161 -23.21 4.18 13.67
CA LYS A 161 -23.65 5.33 14.50
C LYS A 161 -23.48 5.08 16.00
N THR A 162 -23.29 3.82 16.41
CA THR A 162 -23.26 3.40 17.82
C THR A 162 -21.90 3.63 18.48
N GLU A 163 -21.92 4.10 19.73
CA GLU A 163 -20.74 4.49 20.51
C GLU A 163 -19.96 3.31 21.12
N GLU A 164 -20.56 2.13 21.18
CA GLU A 164 -20.09 1.01 22.00
C GLU A 164 -18.78 0.31 21.56
N ALA A 165 -18.21 0.65 20.40
CA ALA A 165 -17.06 -0.06 19.85
C ALA A 165 -15.84 0.83 19.52
N VAL A 166 -15.82 2.09 19.95
CA VAL A 166 -14.86 3.05 19.37
C VAL A 166 -13.96 3.63 20.44
N GLY A 167 -12.78 3.02 20.58
CA GLY A 167 -11.66 3.70 21.21
C GLY A 167 -11.38 5.03 20.47
N ALA A 168 -11.26 6.13 21.19
CA ALA A 168 -10.80 7.38 20.60
C ALA A 168 -9.46 7.14 19.90
N PHE A 169 -9.32 7.65 18.68
CA PHE A 169 -8.02 7.70 18.02
C PHE A 169 -7.10 8.57 18.89
N GLN A 170 -6.29 7.93 19.70
CA GLN A 170 -5.31 8.63 20.51
C GLN A 170 -4.14 9.00 19.60
N GLY A 171 -4.16 10.23 19.11
CA GLY A 171 -2.98 10.88 18.55
C GLY A 171 -1.86 10.96 19.58
N PHE A 172 -0.74 11.61 19.29
CA PHE A 172 0.28 11.88 20.30
C PHE A 172 -0.34 12.73 21.42
N SER A 173 -0.92 12.08 22.42
CA SER A 173 -1.43 12.74 23.62
C SER A 173 -0.24 13.39 24.35
N LYS A 174 -0.38 14.66 24.75
CA LYS A 174 0.60 15.30 25.66
C LYS A 174 0.75 14.55 27.00
N GLU A 175 -0.19 13.69 27.32
CA GLU A 175 -0.25 12.94 28.59
C GLU A 175 0.57 11.66 28.55
N THR A 176 0.96 11.14 27.36
CA THR A 176 1.95 10.04 27.34
C THR A 176 3.33 10.66 27.62
N PRO A 177 3.98 10.35 28.77
CA PRO A 177 5.29 10.91 29.08
C PRO A 177 6.24 10.66 27.91
N GLY A 178 6.89 11.70 27.42
CA GLY A 178 7.80 11.60 26.25
C GLY A 178 8.95 10.58 26.48
N SER A 179 9.20 10.20 27.72
CA SER A 179 10.10 9.14 28.13
C SER A 179 9.63 7.74 27.68
N GLU A 180 8.33 7.44 27.69
CA GLU A 180 7.82 6.15 27.26
C GLU A 180 7.90 5.95 25.74
N VAL A 181 7.55 6.99 24.95
CA VAL A 181 7.67 6.95 23.49
C VAL A 181 9.13 6.75 23.08
N LYS A 182 10.08 7.42 23.73
CA LYS A 182 11.52 7.30 23.46
C LYS A 182 12.04 5.88 23.66
N LYS A 183 11.47 5.11 24.62
CA LYS A 183 11.85 3.72 24.88
C LYS A 183 11.56 2.81 23.69
N TRP A 184 10.44 3.01 22.98
CA TRP A 184 10.00 2.16 21.88
C TRP A 184 10.52 2.63 20.51
N LEU A 185 10.95 3.91 20.41
CA LEU A 185 11.34 4.54 19.15
C LEU A 185 12.46 3.79 18.39
N PRO A 186 13.56 3.32 19.01
CA PRO A 186 14.60 2.60 18.29
C PRO A 186 14.10 1.26 17.72
N PHE A 187 13.17 0.61 18.44
CA PHE A 187 12.62 -0.67 18.04
C PHE A 187 11.63 -0.51 16.88
N ILE A 188 10.70 0.44 17.00
CA ILE A 188 9.75 0.78 15.94
C ILE A 188 10.50 1.29 14.71
N GLY A 189 11.52 2.12 14.87
CA GLY A 189 12.37 2.63 13.79
C GLY A 189 13.10 1.50 13.05
N GLY A 190 13.60 0.51 13.77
CA GLY A 190 14.21 -0.68 13.15
C GLY A 190 13.22 -1.50 12.33
N LEU A 191 12.02 -1.74 12.86
CA LEU A 191 10.95 -2.43 12.12
C LEU A 191 10.43 -1.61 10.94
N PHE A 192 10.33 -0.28 11.10
CA PHE A 192 9.97 0.64 10.02
C PHE A 192 10.95 0.53 8.84
N LEU A 193 12.25 0.60 9.11
CA LEU A 193 13.28 0.50 8.07
C LEU A 193 13.26 -0.86 7.37
N LEU A 194 13.16 -1.95 8.13
CA LEU A 194 13.07 -3.30 7.55
C LEU A 194 11.84 -3.44 6.66
N PHE A 195 10.70 -2.95 7.12
CA PHE A 195 9.46 -2.96 6.36
C PHE A 195 9.55 -2.07 5.12
N PHE A 196 10.09 -0.85 5.26
CA PHE A 196 10.31 0.09 4.16
C PHE A 196 11.13 -0.53 3.02
N PHE A 197 12.27 -1.15 3.34
CA PHE A 197 13.08 -1.85 2.33
C PHE A 197 12.36 -3.05 1.73
N SER A 198 11.61 -3.81 2.52
CA SER A 198 10.80 -4.91 2.01
C SER A 198 9.70 -4.43 1.06
N GLN A 199 9.13 -3.26 1.29
CA GLN A 199 8.13 -2.65 0.42
C GLN A 199 8.73 -2.11 -0.88
N ILE A 200 9.89 -1.47 -0.84
CA ILE A 200 10.61 -1.08 -2.06
C ILE A 200 10.86 -2.30 -2.94
N LEU A 201 11.27 -3.42 -2.34
CA LEU A 201 11.49 -4.65 -3.07
C LEU A 201 10.22 -5.20 -3.71
N THR A 202 9.14 -5.33 -2.95
CA THR A 202 7.88 -5.88 -3.50
C THR A 202 7.19 -4.93 -4.47
N SER A 203 7.51 -3.64 -4.43
CA SER A 203 6.99 -2.66 -5.40
C SER A 203 7.44 -2.93 -6.83
N ILE A 204 8.53 -3.68 -7.02
CA ILE A 204 9.03 -4.06 -8.34
C ILE A 204 7.96 -4.77 -9.17
N PHE A 205 7.14 -5.62 -8.54
CA PHE A 205 6.05 -6.32 -9.21
C PHE A 205 4.98 -5.37 -9.74
N ASN A 206 4.80 -4.21 -9.10
CA ASN A 206 3.83 -3.20 -9.51
C ASN A 206 4.41 -2.17 -10.48
N VAL A 207 5.73 -1.95 -10.49
CA VAL A 207 6.39 -0.92 -11.30
C VAL A 207 7.03 -1.53 -12.54
N LEU A 208 7.88 -2.54 -12.39
CA LEU A 208 8.66 -3.06 -13.51
C LEU A 208 7.90 -4.06 -14.37
N VAL A 209 7.03 -4.89 -13.79
CA VAL A 209 6.29 -5.89 -14.59
C VAL A 209 5.36 -5.24 -15.63
N PRO A 210 4.60 -4.17 -15.34
CA PRO A 210 3.86 -3.45 -16.38
C PRO A 210 4.74 -2.84 -17.48
N ILE A 211 5.94 -2.34 -17.13
CA ILE A 211 6.91 -1.83 -18.11
C ILE A 211 7.40 -2.98 -19.00
N TYR A 212 7.78 -4.10 -18.39
CA TYR A 212 8.23 -5.29 -19.09
C TYR A 212 7.16 -5.82 -20.07
N THR A 213 5.92 -6.00 -19.61
CA THR A 213 4.84 -6.51 -20.46
C THR A 213 4.49 -5.56 -21.61
N LYS A 214 4.66 -4.25 -21.41
CA LYS A 214 4.52 -3.25 -22.47
C LYS A 214 5.64 -3.38 -23.52
N GLN A 215 6.89 -3.61 -23.10
CA GLN A 215 8.04 -3.78 -24.02
C GLN A 215 7.89 -5.02 -24.90
N ILE A 216 7.36 -6.13 -24.38
CA ILE A 216 7.09 -7.35 -25.16
C ILE A 216 5.76 -7.29 -25.96
N GLY A 217 5.06 -6.14 -25.97
CA GLY A 217 3.82 -5.97 -26.71
C GLY A 217 2.61 -6.72 -26.13
N ARG A 218 2.65 -7.16 -24.89
CA ARG A 218 1.61 -7.96 -24.20
C ARG A 218 1.14 -7.30 -22.92
N LEU A 219 0.66 -6.06 -23.02
CA LEU A 219 0.23 -5.29 -21.84
C LEU A 219 -0.92 -5.95 -21.07
N GLU A 220 -1.74 -6.79 -21.72
CA GLU A 220 -2.80 -7.57 -21.08
C GLU A 220 -2.25 -8.51 -19.98
N LEU A 221 -1.03 -9.02 -20.14
CA LEU A 221 -0.39 -9.87 -19.13
C LEU A 221 -0.11 -9.12 -17.82
N ALA A 222 0.06 -7.78 -17.85
CA ALA A 222 0.24 -7.00 -16.64
C ALA A 222 -1.00 -7.07 -15.73
N SER A 223 -2.20 -6.95 -16.31
CA SER A 223 -3.45 -7.04 -15.55
C SER A 223 -3.62 -8.39 -14.89
N VAL A 224 -3.39 -9.47 -15.65
CA VAL A 224 -3.46 -10.86 -15.16
C VAL A 224 -2.42 -11.09 -14.06
N PHE A 225 -1.18 -10.63 -14.25
CA PHE A 225 -0.12 -10.73 -13.26
C PHE A 225 -0.50 -10.03 -11.95
N LEU A 226 -0.97 -8.79 -12.00
CA LEU A 226 -1.37 -8.04 -10.81
C LEU A 226 -2.58 -8.67 -10.10
N MET A 227 -3.50 -9.29 -10.84
CA MET A 227 -4.58 -10.10 -10.24
C MET A 227 -4.02 -11.30 -9.47
N ILE A 228 -3.08 -12.03 -10.06
CA ILE A 228 -2.44 -13.20 -9.45
C ILE A 228 -1.68 -12.77 -8.18
N VAL A 229 -0.89 -11.69 -8.24
CA VAL A 229 -0.19 -11.12 -7.08
C VAL A 229 -1.18 -10.81 -5.95
N THR A 230 -2.29 -10.14 -6.28
CA THR A 230 -3.27 -9.73 -5.26
C THR A 230 -4.05 -10.93 -4.71
N ALA A 231 -4.38 -11.91 -5.55
CA ALA A 231 -5.04 -13.16 -5.12
C ALA A 231 -4.13 -13.98 -4.20
N ALA A 232 -2.85 -14.16 -4.56
CA ALA A 232 -1.87 -14.85 -3.72
C ALA A 232 -1.65 -14.13 -2.38
N MET A 233 -1.62 -12.77 -2.41
CA MET A 233 -1.55 -11.95 -1.19
C MET A 233 -2.79 -12.14 -0.30
N LEU A 234 -3.98 -12.28 -0.88
CA LEU A 234 -5.22 -12.54 -0.14
C LEU A 234 -5.17 -13.91 0.55
N VAL A 235 -4.79 -14.94 -0.18
CA VAL A 235 -4.74 -16.33 0.32
C VAL A 235 -3.75 -16.45 1.49
N ILE A 236 -2.54 -15.93 1.36
CA ILE A 236 -1.54 -16.04 2.45
C ILE A 236 -1.96 -15.31 3.71
N ARG A 237 -2.69 -14.20 3.61
CA ARG A 237 -3.17 -13.44 4.77
C ARG A 237 -4.07 -14.25 5.69
N ILE A 238 -4.82 -15.20 5.16
CA ILE A 238 -5.65 -16.13 5.95
C ILE A 238 -4.76 -16.96 6.89
N GLY A 239 -3.61 -17.43 6.41
CA GLY A 239 -2.69 -18.30 7.14
C GLY A 239 -1.72 -17.57 8.07
N ILE A 240 -1.54 -16.26 7.95
CA ILE A 240 -0.51 -15.50 8.69
C ILE A 240 -0.56 -15.72 10.22
N PRO A 241 -1.73 -15.65 10.90
CA PRO A 241 -1.75 -15.86 12.35
C PRO A 241 -1.24 -17.25 12.77
N ALA A 242 -1.56 -18.27 12.00
CA ALA A 242 -1.08 -19.65 12.26
C ALA A 242 0.42 -19.80 11.95
N LEU A 243 0.88 -19.20 10.85
CA LEU A 243 2.29 -19.20 10.48
C LEU A 243 3.17 -18.48 11.51
N LEU A 244 2.71 -17.33 12.02
CA LEU A 244 3.43 -16.57 13.06
C LEU A 244 3.60 -17.39 14.33
N ARG A 245 2.57 -18.10 14.78
CA ARG A 245 2.65 -19.00 15.95
C ARG A 245 3.61 -20.16 15.73
N LYS A 246 3.64 -20.73 14.50
CA LYS A 246 4.46 -21.91 14.19
C LYS A 246 5.92 -21.58 13.90
N MET A 247 6.19 -20.54 13.14
CA MET A 247 7.54 -20.22 12.62
C MET A 247 8.23 -19.08 13.36
N GLY A 248 7.46 -18.16 13.95
CA GLY A 248 7.96 -16.93 14.54
C GLY A 248 8.35 -15.87 13.49
N PHE A 249 8.46 -14.63 13.95
CA PHE A 249 8.67 -13.45 13.09
C PHE A 249 9.88 -13.57 12.14
N ARG A 250 11.04 -13.92 12.69
CA ARG A 250 12.31 -13.97 11.92
C ARG A 250 12.26 -14.92 10.74
N ARG A 251 11.81 -16.17 10.98
CA ARG A 251 11.77 -17.19 9.92
C ARG A 251 10.78 -16.80 8.81
N ILE A 252 9.64 -16.23 9.18
CA ILE A 252 8.65 -15.82 8.20
C ILE A 252 9.17 -14.67 7.32
N VAL A 253 9.85 -13.67 7.90
CA VAL A 253 10.44 -12.56 7.13
C VAL A 253 11.49 -13.09 6.15
N VAL A 254 12.37 -13.99 6.60
CA VAL A 254 13.38 -14.64 5.73
C VAL A 254 12.71 -15.43 4.61
N THR A 255 11.67 -16.21 4.91
CA THR A 255 10.87 -16.91 3.90
C THR A 255 10.26 -15.93 2.89
N GLY A 256 9.70 -14.80 3.36
CA GLY A 256 9.19 -13.75 2.48
C GLY A 256 10.26 -13.18 1.54
N CYS A 257 11.49 -12.96 2.03
CA CYS A 257 12.61 -12.50 1.20
C CYS A 257 12.97 -13.54 0.11
N ILE A 258 13.09 -14.81 0.47
CA ILE A 258 13.39 -15.88 -0.47
C ILE A 258 12.31 -15.97 -1.55
N LEU A 259 11.03 -15.94 -1.16
CA LEU A 259 9.91 -15.99 -2.10
C LEU A 259 9.88 -14.77 -3.01
N SER A 260 10.19 -13.56 -2.48
CA SER A 260 10.25 -12.35 -3.28
C SER A 260 11.36 -12.42 -4.34
N VAL A 261 12.56 -12.87 -3.95
CA VAL A 261 13.68 -13.06 -4.87
C VAL A 261 13.36 -14.13 -5.92
N ALA A 262 12.80 -15.27 -5.51
CA ALA A 262 12.38 -16.31 -6.45
C ALA A 262 11.32 -15.78 -7.44
N GLY A 263 10.36 -14.96 -6.97
CA GLY A 263 9.37 -14.32 -7.83
C GLY A 263 10.00 -13.36 -8.85
N ILE A 264 11.00 -12.57 -8.44
CA ILE A 264 11.75 -11.67 -9.32
C ILE A 264 12.51 -12.48 -10.39
N LEU A 265 13.17 -13.57 -9.98
CA LEU A 265 13.90 -14.44 -10.90
C LEU A 265 12.97 -15.13 -11.91
N CYS A 266 11.77 -15.54 -11.50
CA CYS A 266 10.74 -16.03 -12.42
C CYS A 266 10.34 -14.96 -13.46
N CYS A 267 10.13 -13.70 -13.03
CA CYS A 267 9.82 -12.61 -13.96
C CYS A 267 10.99 -12.37 -14.94
N LEU A 268 12.23 -12.47 -14.47
CA LEU A 268 13.42 -12.33 -15.31
C LEU A 268 13.53 -13.47 -16.33
N ALA A 269 13.27 -14.71 -15.91
CA ALA A 269 13.30 -15.89 -16.79
C ALA A 269 12.14 -15.92 -17.81
N ALA A 270 11.15 -15.05 -17.66
CA ALA A 270 9.99 -15.00 -18.56
C ALA A 270 10.35 -14.61 -20.00
N GLU A 271 11.50 -13.98 -20.25
CA GLU A 271 12.00 -13.70 -21.61
C GLU A 271 12.50 -14.94 -22.34
N SER A 272 13.14 -15.86 -21.63
CA SER A 272 13.86 -17.00 -22.22
C SER A 272 13.10 -18.33 -22.15
N VAL A 273 12.11 -18.43 -21.25
CA VAL A 273 11.34 -19.64 -21.00
C VAL A 273 9.87 -19.33 -21.19
N CYS A 274 8.98 -20.28 -21.01
CA CYS A 274 7.54 -20.10 -21.19
C CYS A 274 6.99 -18.89 -20.43
N THR A 275 6.83 -17.74 -21.12
CA THR A 275 6.46 -16.45 -20.54
C THR A 275 5.25 -16.49 -19.62
N GLY A 276 4.19 -17.20 -20.05
CA GLY A 276 2.94 -17.32 -19.26
C GLY A 276 3.16 -18.02 -17.91
N ILE A 277 3.85 -19.15 -17.90
CA ILE A 277 4.10 -19.95 -16.69
C ILE A 277 5.02 -19.17 -15.73
N MET A 278 6.08 -18.56 -16.25
CA MET A 278 7.04 -17.78 -15.45
C MET A 278 6.38 -16.55 -14.83
N MET A 279 5.54 -15.84 -15.58
CA MET A 279 4.77 -14.70 -15.06
C MET A 279 3.77 -15.12 -13.97
N ILE A 280 3.04 -16.22 -14.17
CA ILE A 280 2.11 -16.74 -13.15
C ILE A 280 2.89 -17.13 -11.88
N SER A 281 3.98 -17.87 -12.02
CA SER A 281 4.82 -18.29 -10.88
C SER A 281 5.41 -17.09 -10.15
N GLY A 282 5.95 -16.11 -10.87
CA GLY A 282 6.45 -14.85 -10.32
C GLY A 282 5.37 -14.06 -9.57
N GLY A 283 4.16 -14.00 -10.12
CA GLY A 283 3.00 -13.36 -9.50
C GLY A 283 2.57 -14.04 -8.20
N ILE A 284 2.53 -15.37 -8.16
CA ILE A 284 2.19 -16.14 -6.95
C ILE A 284 3.26 -15.90 -5.87
N LEU A 285 4.53 -16.09 -6.19
CA LEU A 285 5.63 -15.95 -5.24
C LEU A 285 5.75 -14.52 -4.71
N GLY A 286 5.67 -13.52 -5.59
CA GLY A 286 5.69 -12.10 -5.24
C GLY A 286 4.47 -11.68 -4.41
N GLY A 287 3.30 -12.20 -4.72
CA GLY A 287 2.05 -11.95 -3.97
C GLY A 287 2.10 -12.53 -2.56
N VAL A 288 2.58 -13.78 -2.42
CA VAL A 288 2.79 -14.41 -1.10
C VAL A 288 3.79 -13.59 -0.27
N ALA A 289 4.94 -13.20 -0.85
CA ALA A 289 5.93 -12.38 -0.18
C ALA A 289 5.36 -11.03 0.29
N SER A 290 4.63 -10.33 -0.58
CA SER A 290 3.97 -9.06 -0.27
C SER A 290 2.96 -9.19 0.87
N GLY A 291 2.15 -10.25 0.85
CA GLY A 291 1.17 -10.55 1.90
C GLY A 291 1.84 -10.83 3.25
N ILE A 292 2.94 -11.58 3.25
CA ILE A 292 3.76 -11.82 4.43
C ILE A 292 4.26 -10.50 5.01
N PHE A 293 4.95 -9.67 4.23
CA PHE A 293 5.54 -8.43 4.73
C PHE A 293 4.49 -7.47 5.28
N MET A 294 3.42 -7.21 4.52
CA MET A 294 2.35 -6.31 4.96
C MET A 294 1.72 -6.73 6.28
N SER A 295 1.42 -8.02 6.45
CA SER A 295 0.72 -8.49 7.65
C SER A 295 1.67 -8.69 8.84
N VAL A 296 2.81 -9.33 8.61
CA VAL A 296 3.74 -9.72 9.69
C VAL A 296 4.39 -8.50 10.34
N PHE A 297 4.81 -7.50 9.56
CA PHE A 297 5.36 -6.26 10.10
C PHE A 297 4.31 -5.45 10.84
N HIS A 298 3.09 -5.35 10.30
CA HIS A 298 1.99 -4.64 10.96
C HIS A 298 1.66 -5.26 12.33
N ILE A 299 1.46 -6.59 12.38
CA ILE A 299 1.21 -7.31 13.62
C ILE A 299 2.36 -7.11 14.60
N LYS A 300 3.62 -7.26 14.14
CA LYS A 300 4.79 -7.13 15.00
C LYS A 300 4.96 -5.73 15.57
N MET A 301 4.78 -4.69 14.76
CA MET A 301 4.88 -3.31 15.22
C MET A 301 3.85 -2.99 16.31
N LEU A 302 2.61 -3.50 16.17
CA LEU A 302 1.57 -3.31 17.17
C LEU A 302 1.77 -4.20 18.42
N SER A 303 2.27 -5.43 18.26
CA SER A 303 2.43 -6.37 19.38
C SER A 303 3.48 -5.94 20.42
N VAL A 304 4.42 -5.08 20.05
CA VAL A 304 5.53 -4.65 20.93
C VAL A 304 5.23 -3.39 21.73
N VAL A 305 4.14 -2.71 21.46
CA VAL A 305 3.77 -1.47 22.13
C VAL A 305 2.51 -1.65 22.99
N PRO A 306 2.30 -0.79 23.99
CA PRO A 306 1.04 -0.75 24.73
C PRO A 306 -0.12 -0.28 23.85
N GLU A 307 -1.34 -0.62 24.24
CA GLU A 307 -2.56 -0.39 23.43
C GLU A 307 -2.80 1.08 23.12
N GLU A 308 -2.42 1.96 24.05
CA GLU A 308 -2.54 3.42 23.92
C GLU A 308 -1.72 3.98 22.74
N LEU A 309 -0.70 3.26 22.31
CA LEU A 309 0.16 3.65 21.19
C LEU A 309 -0.24 3.02 19.84
N TYR A 310 -1.25 2.15 19.79
CA TYR A 310 -1.64 1.44 18.56
C TYR A 310 -1.97 2.40 17.41
N GLY A 311 -2.70 3.48 17.69
CA GLY A 311 -3.03 4.48 16.66
C GLY A 311 -1.79 5.14 16.06
N LYS A 312 -0.84 5.53 16.89
CA LYS A 312 0.44 6.14 16.47
C LYS A 312 1.28 5.18 15.64
N VAL A 313 1.42 3.96 16.13
CA VAL A 313 2.20 2.91 15.45
C VAL A 313 1.56 2.51 14.13
N ASN A 314 0.24 2.45 14.05
CA ASN A 314 -0.46 2.24 12.79
C ASN A 314 -0.17 3.34 11.76
N ILE A 315 -0.14 4.62 12.18
CA ILE A 315 0.24 5.73 11.29
C ILE A 315 1.69 5.56 10.83
N ILE A 316 2.62 5.22 11.73
CA ILE A 316 4.03 5.00 11.38
C ILE A 316 4.17 3.84 10.37
N PHE A 317 3.42 2.76 10.56
CA PHE A 317 3.37 1.65 9.60
C PHE A 317 2.89 2.11 8.22
N LEU A 318 1.80 2.88 8.17
CA LEU A 318 1.26 3.43 6.92
C LEU A 318 2.19 4.46 6.27
N LEU A 319 2.95 5.23 7.06
CA LEU A 319 4.00 6.13 6.55
C LEU A 319 5.11 5.34 5.83
N ALA A 320 5.50 4.18 6.34
CA ALA A 320 6.49 3.35 5.67
C ALA A 320 6.02 2.91 4.27
N ILE A 321 4.72 2.61 4.11
CA ILE A 321 4.13 2.29 2.81
C ILE A 321 4.20 3.50 1.87
N ASP A 322 3.79 4.68 2.33
CA ASP A 322 3.77 5.88 1.47
C ASP A 322 5.18 6.29 1.04
N PHE A 323 6.14 6.31 1.98
CA PHE A 323 7.53 6.57 1.65
C PHE A 323 8.10 5.55 0.66
N SER A 324 7.77 4.27 0.85
CA SER A 324 8.22 3.24 -0.07
C SER A 324 7.64 3.41 -1.47
N LEU A 325 6.38 3.81 -1.60
CA LEU A 325 5.74 4.08 -2.89
C LEU A 325 6.38 5.27 -3.62
N ILE A 326 6.68 6.37 -2.89
CA ILE A 326 7.35 7.54 -3.47
C ILE A 326 8.74 7.14 -3.97
N VAL A 327 9.53 6.51 -3.11
CA VAL A 327 10.91 6.14 -3.42
C VAL A 327 10.96 5.09 -4.53
N SER A 328 10.14 4.04 -4.44
CA SER A 328 10.19 2.93 -5.40
C SER A 328 9.77 3.35 -6.81
N GLY A 329 8.72 4.16 -6.95
CA GLY A 329 8.26 4.63 -8.25
C GLY A 329 9.36 5.41 -8.99
N THR A 330 10.03 6.32 -8.31
CA THR A 330 11.13 7.11 -8.87
C THR A 330 12.39 6.27 -9.05
N PHE A 331 12.78 5.51 -8.03
CA PHE A 331 14.02 4.72 -8.01
C PHE A 331 14.04 3.68 -9.14
N TRP A 332 13.01 2.84 -9.26
CA TRP A 332 12.95 1.81 -10.29
C TRP A 332 12.89 2.41 -11.69
N SER A 333 12.12 3.48 -11.90
CA SER A 333 12.05 4.14 -13.20
C SER A 333 13.38 4.76 -13.64
N LEU A 334 14.10 5.43 -12.73
CA LEU A 334 15.41 5.98 -13.00
C LEU A 334 16.44 4.89 -13.26
N LEU A 335 16.37 3.78 -12.50
CA LEU A 335 17.26 2.65 -12.66
C LEU A 335 17.11 2.01 -14.03
N VAL A 336 15.87 1.70 -14.45
CA VAL A 336 15.59 1.14 -15.78
C VAL A 336 16.09 2.06 -16.89
N ASN A 337 15.90 3.36 -16.76
CA ASN A 337 16.39 4.32 -17.76
C ASN A 337 17.91 4.40 -17.86
N ARG A 338 18.64 4.04 -16.78
CA ARG A 338 20.11 4.12 -16.77
C ARG A 338 20.81 2.81 -17.12
N VAL A 339 20.31 1.71 -16.58
CA VAL A 339 21.02 0.41 -16.71
C VAL A 339 20.26 -0.62 -17.53
N GLY A 340 19.00 -0.37 -17.83
CA GLY A 340 18.14 -1.33 -18.51
C GLY A 340 17.21 -2.09 -17.57
N LEU A 341 16.23 -2.77 -18.16
CA LEU A 341 15.19 -3.48 -17.41
C LEU A 341 15.72 -4.77 -16.79
N HIS A 342 16.52 -5.53 -17.54
CA HIS A 342 17.10 -6.79 -17.10
C HIS A 342 18.02 -6.58 -15.87
N GLU A 343 18.92 -5.60 -15.95
CA GLU A 343 19.83 -5.22 -14.87
C GLU A 343 19.08 -4.71 -13.63
N ALA A 344 17.95 -3.99 -13.84
CA ALA A 344 17.11 -3.55 -12.74
C ALA A 344 16.48 -4.73 -11.99
N PHE A 345 16.01 -5.77 -12.67
CA PHE A 345 15.52 -7.00 -12.04
C PHE A 345 16.64 -7.76 -11.30
N CYS A 346 17.84 -7.87 -11.90
CA CYS A 346 18.99 -8.50 -11.25
C CYS A 346 19.38 -7.77 -9.96
N LEU A 347 19.47 -6.43 -10.00
CA LEU A 347 19.78 -5.63 -8.82
C LEU A 347 18.72 -5.78 -7.74
N ALA A 348 17.45 -5.82 -8.12
CA ALA A 348 16.35 -6.04 -7.19
C ALA A 348 16.40 -7.42 -6.53
N ALA A 349 16.79 -8.47 -7.26
CA ALA A 349 16.98 -9.80 -6.68
C ALA A 349 18.08 -9.79 -5.61
N VAL A 350 19.20 -9.11 -5.86
CA VAL A 350 20.28 -8.95 -4.89
C VAL A 350 19.84 -8.14 -3.69
N MET A 351 19.20 -6.99 -3.91
CA MET A 351 18.66 -6.15 -2.82
C MET A 351 17.61 -6.88 -1.99
N GLY A 352 16.88 -7.81 -2.58
CA GLY A 352 15.84 -8.61 -1.94
C GLY A 352 16.29 -9.49 -0.79
N LEU A 353 17.57 -9.82 -0.77
CA LEU A 353 18.18 -10.58 0.32
C LEU A 353 18.49 -9.70 1.55
N LEU A 354 18.65 -8.39 1.38
CA LEU A 354 19.10 -7.49 2.45
C LEU A 354 18.17 -7.50 3.70
N PRO A 355 16.85 -7.39 3.61
CA PRO A 355 15.99 -7.44 4.80
C PRO A 355 16.12 -8.77 5.55
N GLY A 356 16.24 -9.88 4.83
CA GLY A 356 16.45 -11.21 5.39
C GLY A 356 17.79 -11.31 6.12
N LEU A 357 18.87 -10.83 5.52
CA LEU A 357 20.21 -10.79 6.11
C LEU A 357 20.23 -9.89 7.36
N CYS A 358 19.59 -8.71 7.29
CA CYS A 358 19.47 -7.84 8.46
C CYS A 358 18.72 -8.51 9.62
N CYS A 359 17.67 -9.28 9.33
CA CYS A 359 16.98 -10.08 10.36
C CYS A 359 17.85 -11.21 10.93
N MET A 360 18.81 -11.74 10.16
CA MET A 360 19.70 -12.79 10.65
C MET A 360 20.81 -12.25 11.56
N VAL A 361 21.37 -11.09 11.24
CA VAL A 361 22.55 -10.51 11.91
C VAL A 361 22.19 -9.75 13.19
N LYS A 362 21.02 -9.09 13.25
CA LYS A 362 20.64 -8.29 14.43
C LYS A 362 20.26 -9.17 15.64
N PRO A 363 20.64 -8.73 16.88
CA PRO A 363 20.51 -9.54 18.07
C PRO A 363 19.06 -9.88 18.42
N LYS A 364 18.90 -10.93 19.21
CA LYS A 364 17.64 -11.51 19.71
C LYS A 364 16.62 -10.47 20.26
N SER A 365 17.08 -9.28 20.65
CA SER A 365 16.25 -8.19 21.18
C SER A 365 15.13 -7.70 20.24
N LEU A 366 15.33 -7.71 18.92
CA LEU A 366 14.29 -7.37 17.93
C LEU A 366 13.27 -8.50 17.69
N CYS A 367 13.65 -9.74 18.07
CA CYS A 367 12.86 -10.95 17.81
C CYS A 367 12.25 -11.58 19.07
N SER A 368 12.65 -11.15 20.26
CA SER A 368 12.43 -11.87 21.53
C SER A 368 11.12 -11.56 22.26
N TYR A 369 10.30 -10.62 21.80
CA TYR A 369 8.96 -10.50 22.37
C TYR A 369 8.08 -11.59 21.76
N SER A 370 7.78 -12.63 22.56
CA SER A 370 6.78 -13.65 22.25
C SER A 370 5.43 -12.99 21.97
N LEU A 371 4.81 -13.40 20.89
CA LEU A 371 3.43 -13.07 20.57
C LEU A 371 2.48 -13.70 21.57
#